data_5646b66509d47e3c9fa0e5f78cf6a216
#
_entry.id   5646b66509d47e3c9fa0e5f78cf6a216
#
_cell.length_a   1.000
_cell.length_b   1.000
_cell.length_c   1.000
_cell.angle_alpha   90.00
_cell.angle_beta   90.00
_cell.angle_gamma   90.00
#
_symmetry.space_group_name_H-M   'P 1'
#
loop_
_entity.id
_entity.type
_entity.pdbx_description
1 polymer ?
#
loop_
_entity_poly.entity_id
_entity_poly.type
_entity_poly.pdbx_seq_one_letter_code
_entity_poly.pdbx_strand_id
1 'polypeptide(L)'
;VADRISVDITTAAEVAQPAYAAAPRGRNTCPSCGSHYREEEMVANLRVCTHCGHHFSVTARERIVQLTDEGSWTEIASHLHSADPLAFVDSRPYPERLADAEAATGLADAVLVGTASIGEQRVALSVMDFTFMGGSMGAVVGEKFARAADAAVAERLPLVSVSSSGGARMQEGVLALMQMAKTVAAVDELREAGLPFISILAHPTTGGVAASFAALGDVIIAEPGALLSFSGPRVVKQTTRENVPDDFGLAESNHRHGHVDVIVPRPELRDLVASAIALLSGGTPYRSRSLSPVTPGGVVRAVADVRRRVGGVFHRRNGDGS
;
A
#
# COMPACT_ATOMS: atom_id res chain seq x y z
N VAL A 1 3.58 45.92 16.91
CA VAL A 1 4.53 45.68 15.82
C VAL A 1 4.63 44.19 15.70
N ALA A 2 3.86 43.63 14.76
CA ALA A 2 3.90 42.18 14.49
C ALA A 2 4.77 41.97 13.23
N ASP A 3 5.97 41.50 13.43
CA ASP A 3 6.80 41.01 12.32
C ASP A 3 6.12 39.82 11.69
N ARG A 4 5.67 39.97 10.47
CA ARG A 4 5.19 38.89 9.63
C ARG A 4 6.43 38.09 9.19
N ILE A 5 6.57 36.87 9.72
CA ILE A 5 7.47 35.87 9.17
C ILE A 5 6.86 35.45 7.83
N SER A 6 7.33 36.02 6.73
CA SER A 6 7.04 35.52 5.40
C SER A 6 7.87 34.24 5.18
N VAL A 7 7.25 33.08 5.31
CA VAL A 7 7.86 31.84 4.85
C VAL A 7 7.77 31.84 3.32
N ASP A 8 8.90 31.89 2.68
CA ASP A 8 8.99 31.81 1.23
C ASP A 8 8.63 30.38 0.79
N ILE A 9 7.39 30.20 0.32
CA ILE A 9 6.85 28.90 -0.11
C ILE A 9 7.39 28.50 -1.49
N THR A 10 8.13 29.37 -2.17
CA THR A 10 8.62 29.17 -3.53
C THR A 10 9.68 28.07 -3.64
N THR A 11 10.34 27.69 -2.55
CA THR A 11 11.39 26.65 -2.55
C THR A 11 10.86 25.21 -2.35
N ALA A 12 9.59 25.04 -2.04
CA ALA A 12 9.00 23.69 -1.88
C ALA A 12 8.56 23.05 -3.23
N ALA A 13 8.42 23.84 -4.28
CA ALA A 13 7.89 23.39 -5.58
C ALA A 13 8.91 22.63 -6.46
N GLU A 14 10.21 22.66 -6.12
CA GLU A 14 11.27 21.95 -6.86
C GLU A 14 11.78 20.69 -6.15
N VAL A 15 11.02 20.11 -5.24
CA VAL A 15 11.31 18.74 -4.80
C VAL A 15 10.94 17.82 -5.97
N ALA A 16 11.90 17.65 -6.87
CA ALA A 16 11.81 16.66 -7.94
C ALA A 16 11.32 15.36 -7.31
N GLN A 17 10.15 14.90 -7.77
CA GLN A 17 9.67 13.56 -7.44
C GLN A 17 10.85 12.61 -7.61
N PRO A 18 11.11 11.69 -6.66
CA PRO A 18 12.14 10.70 -6.87
C PRO A 18 11.86 10.05 -8.22
N ALA A 19 12.88 9.72 -8.98
CA ALA A 19 12.80 9.11 -10.30
C ALA A 19 12.27 7.66 -10.25
N TYR A 20 11.15 7.48 -9.60
CA TYR A 20 10.29 6.30 -9.66
C TYR A 20 9.07 6.61 -10.55
N ALA A 21 9.34 7.26 -11.68
CA ALA A 21 8.44 7.08 -12.80
C ALA A 21 8.37 5.58 -13.08
N ALA A 22 7.16 5.05 -13.25
CA ALA A 22 6.97 3.71 -13.80
C ALA A 22 8.01 3.50 -14.89
N ALA A 23 8.81 2.44 -14.80
CA ALA A 23 9.96 2.25 -15.69
C ALA A 23 9.51 2.55 -17.11
N PRO A 24 10.12 3.50 -17.83
CA PRO A 24 9.62 3.96 -19.11
C PRO A 24 9.47 2.72 -19.98
N ARG A 25 8.26 2.49 -20.48
CA ARG A 25 7.97 1.40 -21.42
C ARG A 25 8.97 1.51 -22.56
N GLY A 26 9.97 0.62 -22.61
CA GLY A 26 11.03 0.65 -23.63
C GLY A 26 12.45 0.40 -23.15
N ARG A 27 12.73 0.37 -21.85
CA ARG A 27 14.03 -0.09 -21.34
C ARG A 27 13.86 -1.49 -20.73
N ASN A 28 14.10 -2.51 -21.53
CA ASN A 28 14.12 -3.92 -21.08
C ASN A 28 15.36 -4.21 -20.22
N THR A 29 15.66 -3.33 -19.24
CA THR A 29 16.86 -3.42 -18.42
C THR A 29 16.49 -3.16 -16.97
N CYS A 30 16.88 -4.07 -16.08
CA CYS A 30 16.66 -3.92 -14.66
C CYS A 30 17.47 -2.73 -14.09
N PRO A 31 16.85 -1.78 -13.40
CA PRO A 31 17.57 -0.61 -12.87
C PRO A 31 18.53 -0.99 -11.72
N SER A 32 18.34 -2.14 -11.08
CA SER A 32 19.16 -2.59 -9.96
C SER A 32 20.41 -3.36 -10.41
N CYS A 33 20.28 -4.30 -11.37
CA CYS A 33 21.40 -5.16 -11.75
C CYS A 33 21.85 -5.00 -13.21
N GLY A 34 21.17 -4.18 -14.03
CA GLY A 34 21.50 -3.97 -15.44
C GLY A 34 21.13 -5.12 -16.39
N SER A 35 20.56 -6.23 -15.88
CA SER A 35 20.15 -7.36 -16.73
C SER A 35 19.02 -6.98 -17.66
N HIS A 36 19.11 -7.47 -18.90
CA HIS A 36 18.02 -7.33 -19.87
C HIS A 36 16.94 -8.39 -19.62
N TYR A 37 15.68 -8.00 -19.88
CA TYR A 37 14.53 -8.90 -19.76
C TYR A 37 13.56 -8.71 -20.93
N ARG A 38 12.74 -9.73 -21.18
CA ARG A 38 11.59 -9.64 -22.07
C ARG A 38 10.34 -9.33 -21.25
N GLU A 39 9.39 -8.60 -21.84
CA GLU A 39 8.16 -8.19 -21.15
C GLU A 39 7.36 -9.40 -20.68
N GLU A 40 7.29 -10.47 -21.50
CA GLU A 40 6.58 -11.71 -21.15
C GLU A 40 7.19 -12.39 -19.91
N GLU A 41 8.52 -12.36 -19.78
CA GLU A 41 9.24 -12.91 -18.62
C GLU A 41 8.92 -12.12 -17.35
N MET A 42 8.87 -10.79 -17.47
CA MET A 42 8.54 -9.91 -16.36
C MET A 42 7.10 -10.10 -15.89
N VAL A 43 6.15 -10.20 -16.84
CA VAL A 43 4.74 -10.47 -16.50
C VAL A 43 4.60 -11.84 -15.84
N ALA A 44 5.23 -12.88 -16.42
CA ALA A 44 5.18 -14.24 -15.87
C ALA A 44 5.81 -14.34 -14.47
N ASN A 45 6.83 -13.52 -14.17
CA ASN A 45 7.46 -13.44 -12.85
C ASN A 45 6.89 -12.29 -11.99
N LEU A 46 5.64 -11.89 -12.22
CA LEU A 46 4.90 -10.89 -11.45
C LEU A 46 5.64 -9.56 -11.30
N ARG A 47 6.36 -9.12 -12.33
CA ARG A 47 7.17 -7.90 -12.31
C ARG A 47 8.32 -7.93 -11.27
N VAL A 48 8.91 -9.07 -11.06
CA VAL A 48 10.11 -9.24 -10.22
C VAL A 48 11.28 -9.67 -11.11
N CYS A 49 12.43 -9.03 -10.96
CA CYS A 49 13.61 -9.37 -11.74
C CYS A 49 14.08 -10.79 -11.39
N THR A 50 14.21 -11.66 -12.41
CA THR A 50 14.64 -13.04 -12.23
C THR A 50 16.11 -13.16 -11.82
N HIS A 51 16.94 -12.11 -12.03
CA HIS A 51 18.37 -12.13 -11.71
C HIS A 51 18.68 -11.63 -10.30
N CYS A 52 18.04 -10.50 -9.87
CA CYS A 52 18.41 -9.88 -8.59
C CYS A 52 17.22 -9.73 -7.62
N GLY A 53 16.03 -10.17 -7.99
CA GLY A 53 14.86 -10.05 -7.14
C GLY A 53 14.29 -8.64 -7.01
N HIS A 54 14.76 -7.66 -7.81
CA HIS A 54 14.22 -6.31 -7.78
C HIS A 54 12.74 -6.29 -8.15
N HIS A 55 11.91 -5.67 -7.30
CA HIS A 55 10.47 -5.52 -7.50
C HIS A 55 10.17 -4.26 -8.30
N PHE A 56 9.67 -4.41 -9.52
CA PHE A 56 9.20 -3.28 -10.32
C PHE A 56 7.84 -2.82 -9.85
N SER A 57 7.51 -1.55 -10.09
CA SER A 57 6.16 -1.03 -9.86
C SER A 57 5.13 -1.80 -10.68
N VAL A 58 3.97 -2.04 -10.09
CA VAL A 58 2.80 -2.62 -10.73
C VAL A 58 1.61 -1.69 -10.58
N THR A 59 0.72 -1.71 -11.55
CA THR A 59 -0.55 -0.98 -11.47
C THR A 59 -1.51 -1.64 -10.49
N ALA A 60 -2.52 -0.90 -10.03
CA ALA A 60 -3.56 -1.49 -9.17
C ALA A 60 -4.27 -2.67 -9.84
N ARG A 61 -4.54 -2.58 -11.15
CA ARG A 61 -5.17 -3.67 -11.92
C ARG A 61 -4.29 -4.91 -11.97
N GLU A 62 -2.99 -4.75 -12.26
CA GLU A 62 -2.02 -5.88 -12.21
C GLU A 62 -1.98 -6.49 -10.81
N ARG A 63 -1.97 -5.67 -9.77
CA ARG A 63 -1.94 -6.14 -8.37
C ARG A 63 -3.19 -6.93 -8.00
N ILE A 64 -4.37 -6.48 -8.42
CA ILE A 64 -5.62 -7.22 -8.23
C ILE A 64 -5.52 -8.61 -8.88
N VAL A 65 -5.11 -8.68 -10.16
CA VAL A 65 -4.93 -9.96 -10.86
C VAL A 65 -3.91 -10.87 -10.17
N GLN A 66 -2.83 -10.31 -9.60
CA GLN A 66 -1.79 -11.08 -8.90
C GLN A 66 -2.26 -11.68 -7.57
N LEU A 67 -3.20 -11.01 -6.88
CA LEU A 67 -3.64 -11.41 -5.54
C LEU A 67 -4.92 -12.23 -5.53
N THR A 68 -5.87 -11.90 -6.43
CA THR A 68 -7.22 -12.45 -6.36
C THR A 68 -7.40 -13.71 -7.19
N ASP A 69 -8.43 -14.46 -6.88
CA ASP A 69 -8.88 -15.58 -7.66
C ASP A 69 -9.51 -15.06 -8.96
N GLU A 70 -9.30 -15.77 -10.06
CA GLU A 70 -9.76 -15.36 -11.38
C GLU A 70 -11.28 -15.10 -11.39
N GLY A 71 -11.69 -13.96 -11.94
CA GLY A 71 -13.11 -13.58 -12.08
C GLY A 71 -13.80 -13.20 -10.78
N SER A 72 -13.11 -13.20 -9.62
CA SER A 72 -13.72 -12.90 -8.32
C SER A 72 -13.82 -11.42 -7.99
N TRP A 73 -13.10 -10.54 -8.70
CA TRP A 73 -13.07 -9.10 -8.43
C TRP A 73 -14.36 -8.39 -8.82
N THR A 74 -14.92 -7.64 -7.89
CA THR A 74 -16.05 -6.74 -8.11
C THR A 74 -15.72 -5.37 -7.55
N GLU A 75 -15.55 -4.37 -8.42
CA GLU A 75 -15.23 -2.99 -8.04
C GLU A 75 -16.44 -2.31 -7.41
N ILE A 76 -16.23 -1.55 -6.34
CA ILE A 76 -17.22 -0.66 -5.71
C ILE A 76 -16.76 0.79 -5.81
N ALA A 77 -17.70 1.74 -5.64
CA ALA A 77 -17.40 3.18 -5.63
C ALA A 77 -16.62 3.70 -6.87
N SER A 78 -16.73 3.03 -8.02
CA SER A 78 -16.06 3.40 -9.27
C SER A 78 -16.46 4.80 -9.79
N HIS A 79 -17.65 5.28 -9.42
CA HIS A 79 -18.19 6.58 -9.82
C HIS A 79 -17.60 7.78 -9.06
N LEU A 80 -16.73 7.55 -8.07
CA LEU A 80 -16.11 8.64 -7.31
C LEU A 80 -14.89 9.18 -8.05
N HIS A 81 -14.93 10.48 -8.34
CA HIS A 81 -13.86 11.25 -8.97
C HIS A 81 -13.43 12.40 -8.07
N SER A 82 -12.15 12.73 -8.07
CA SER A 82 -11.64 13.92 -7.38
C SER A 82 -12.17 15.20 -8.03
N ALA A 83 -12.39 16.22 -7.19
CA ALA A 83 -12.74 17.57 -7.59
C ALA A 83 -11.74 18.56 -6.99
N ASP A 84 -11.75 19.80 -7.50
CA ASP A 84 -10.90 20.88 -7.01
C ASP A 84 -11.72 21.94 -6.22
N PRO A 85 -12.03 21.67 -4.93
CA PRO A 85 -12.79 22.63 -4.13
C PRO A 85 -11.95 23.84 -3.69
N LEU A 86 -10.62 23.79 -3.87
CA LEU A 86 -9.70 24.84 -3.42
C LEU A 86 -9.24 25.75 -4.55
N ALA A 87 -9.62 25.46 -5.80
CA ALA A 87 -9.12 26.13 -7.00
C ALA A 87 -7.57 26.19 -7.01
N PHE A 88 -6.94 25.04 -6.72
CA PHE A 88 -5.49 24.94 -6.53
C PHE A 88 -4.75 25.07 -7.85
N VAL A 89 -3.75 25.95 -7.84
CA VAL A 89 -2.84 26.16 -8.97
C VAL A 89 -1.40 26.23 -8.43
N ASP A 90 -0.53 25.35 -8.92
CA ASP A 90 0.92 25.49 -8.80
C ASP A 90 1.52 25.90 -10.16
N SER A 91 2.35 25.06 -10.78
CA SER A 91 2.78 25.27 -12.17
C SER A 91 1.66 25.00 -13.18
N ARG A 92 0.58 24.31 -12.77
CA ARG A 92 -0.62 23.98 -13.57
C ARG A 92 -1.85 23.86 -12.67
N PRO A 93 -3.06 24.16 -13.18
CA PRO A 93 -4.31 23.91 -12.46
C PRO A 93 -4.48 22.44 -12.08
N TYR A 94 -5.00 22.18 -10.87
CA TYR A 94 -5.22 20.81 -10.39
C TYR A 94 -6.18 19.99 -11.28
N PRO A 95 -7.30 20.56 -11.82
CA PRO A 95 -8.16 19.82 -12.74
C PRO A 95 -7.46 19.30 -14.00
N GLU A 96 -6.48 20.04 -14.52
CA GLU A 96 -5.69 19.60 -15.68
C GLU A 96 -4.82 18.38 -15.31
N ARG A 97 -4.22 18.39 -14.10
CA ARG A 97 -3.44 17.25 -13.60
C ARG A 97 -4.30 16.00 -13.41
N LEU A 98 -5.54 16.18 -12.91
CA LEU A 98 -6.49 15.08 -12.78
C LEU A 98 -6.84 14.50 -14.14
N ALA A 99 -7.20 15.33 -15.12
CA ALA A 99 -7.53 14.88 -16.46
C ALA A 99 -6.38 14.12 -17.13
N ASP A 100 -5.13 14.60 -16.97
CA ASP A 100 -3.94 13.91 -17.49
C ASP A 100 -3.73 12.55 -16.80
N ALA A 101 -3.92 12.48 -15.47
CA ALA A 101 -3.77 11.25 -14.73
C ALA A 101 -4.85 10.22 -15.09
N GLU A 102 -6.10 10.66 -15.22
CA GLU A 102 -7.21 9.82 -15.69
C GLU A 102 -6.95 9.29 -17.11
N ALA A 103 -6.53 10.16 -18.03
CA ALA A 103 -6.22 9.77 -19.41
C ALA A 103 -5.04 8.78 -19.50
N ALA A 104 -4.01 8.96 -18.65
CA ALA A 104 -2.81 8.12 -18.64
C ALA A 104 -3.05 6.74 -18.00
N THR A 105 -3.93 6.65 -16.99
CA THR A 105 -4.10 5.44 -16.17
C THR A 105 -5.41 4.70 -16.43
N GLY A 106 -6.43 5.40 -16.93
CA GLY A 106 -7.79 4.89 -17.02
C GLY A 106 -8.46 4.67 -15.67
N LEU A 107 -7.95 5.33 -14.62
CA LEU A 107 -8.47 5.28 -13.25
C LEU A 107 -9.18 6.60 -12.92
N ALA A 108 -10.23 6.53 -12.10
CA ALA A 108 -10.93 7.70 -11.57
C ALA A 108 -10.16 8.40 -10.43
N ASP A 109 -9.30 7.66 -9.72
CA ASP A 109 -8.37 8.16 -8.69
C ASP A 109 -7.33 7.09 -8.34
N ALA A 110 -6.40 7.42 -7.44
CA ALA A 110 -5.22 6.63 -7.08
C ALA A 110 -5.51 5.33 -6.28
N VAL A 111 -6.75 4.87 -6.24
CA VAL A 111 -7.14 3.62 -5.56
C VAL A 111 -8.31 2.93 -6.24
N LEU A 112 -8.22 1.61 -6.35
CA LEU A 112 -9.34 0.71 -6.67
C LEU A 112 -9.78 0.01 -5.39
N VAL A 113 -11.08 -0.05 -5.16
CA VAL A 113 -11.68 -0.75 -4.01
C VAL A 113 -12.82 -1.65 -4.45
N GLY A 114 -12.98 -2.77 -3.76
CA GLY A 114 -14.01 -3.74 -4.12
C GLY A 114 -14.00 -4.96 -3.23
N THR A 115 -14.71 -6.00 -3.66
CA THR A 115 -14.66 -7.33 -3.06
C THR A 115 -14.05 -8.33 -4.01
N ALA A 116 -13.39 -9.35 -3.47
CA ALA A 116 -12.75 -10.41 -4.24
C ALA A 116 -12.65 -11.69 -3.40
N SER A 117 -12.06 -12.73 -3.99
CA SER A 117 -11.58 -13.90 -3.23
C SER A 117 -10.07 -14.01 -3.36
N ILE A 118 -9.39 -14.39 -2.29
CA ILE A 118 -7.96 -14.72 -2.24
C ILE A 118 -7.83 -16.10 -1.62
N GLY A 119 -7.46 -17.10 -2.44
CA GLY A 119 -7.40 -18.49 -1.99
C GLY A 119 -8.75 -19.02 -1.51
N GLU A 120 -9.81 -18.76 -2.29
CA GLU A 120 -11.20 -19.15 -2.02
C GLU A 120 -11.85 -18.41 -0.82
N GLN A 121 -11.16 -17.46 -0.19
CA GLN A 121 -11.66 -16.67 0.92
C GLN A 121 -12.08 -15.28 0.47
N ARG A 122 -13.33 -14.92 0.74
CA ARG A 122 -13.85 -13.59 0.40
C ARG A 122 -13.20 -12.51 1.25
N VAL A 123 -12.87 -11.40 0.61
CA VAL A 123 -12.25 -10.23 1.24
C VAL A 123 -12.84 -8.94 0.68
N ALA A 124 -12.82 -7.87 1.47
CA ALA A 124 -12.80 -6.52 0.93
C ALA A 124 -11.35 -6.16 0.59
N LEU A 125 -11.14 -5.47 -0.53
CA LEU A 125 -9.81 -5.19 -1.06
C LEU A 125 -9.69 -3.71 -1.45
N SER A 126 -8.59 -3.07 -1.02
CA SER A 126 -8.20 -1.71 -1.40
C SER A 126 -6.80 -1.74 -2.01
N VAL A 127 -6.63 -1.28 -3.24
CA VAL A 127 -5.34 -1.31 -3.94
C VAL A 127 -5.01 0.06 -4.50
N MET A 128 -3.97 0.68 -3.98
CA MET A 128 -3.47 1.98 -4.47
C MET A 128 -2.64 1.82 -5.73
N ASP A 129 -2.72 2.84 -6.59
CA ASP A 129 -1.96 2.92 -7.84
C ASP A 129 -1.01 4.13 -7.82
N PHE A 130 0.29 3.84 -7.80
CA PHE A 130 1.31 4.89 -7.78
C PHE A 130 1.37 5.69 -9.08
N THR A 131 0.88 5.14 -10.19
CA THR A 131 0.90 5.82 -11.50
C THR A 131 -0.09 6.97 -11.57
N PHE A 132 -1.14 6.97 -10.75
CA PHE A 132 -2.07 8.09 -10.61
C PHE A 132 -1.53 9.10 -9.60
N MET A 133 -0.95 10.19 -10.06
CA MET A 133 -0.43 11.30 -9.23
C MET A 133 0.46 10.84 -8.05
N GLY A 134 1.34 9.84 -8.28
CA GLY A 134 2.20 9.28 -7.24
C GLY A 134 1.45 8.52 -6.14
N GLY A 135 0.28 7.98 -6.43
CA GLY A 135 -0.53 7.27 -5.43
C GLY A 135 -1.00 8.17 -4.29
N SER A 136 -1.04 9.49 -4.49
CA SER A 136 -1.32 10.43 -3.41
C SER A 136 -2.75 10.31 -2.90
N MET A 137 -2.90 10.35 -1.56
CA MET A 137 -4.19 10.27 -0.88
C MET A 137 -4.89 11.63 -0.87
N GLY A 138 -5.92 11.78 -1.71
CA GLY A 138 -6.90 12.86 -1.67
C GLY A 138 -8.22 12.41 -1.04
N ALA A 139 -9.22 13.26 -1.09
CA ALA A 139 -10.55 13.03 -0.51
C ALA A 139 -11.20 11.74 -1.04
N VAL A 140 -11.05 11.46 -2.34
CA VAL A 140 -11.61 10.26 -2.96
C VAL A 140 -10.90 8.99 -2.51
N VAL A 141 -9.57 9.01 -2.35
CA VAL A 141 -8.84 7.83 -1.83
C VAL A 141 -9.32 7.49 -0.42
N GLY A 142 -9.42 8.50 0.46
CA GLY A 142 -9.92 8.28 1.82
C GLY A 142 -11.37 7.79 1.85
N GLU A 143 -12.24 8.32 0.99
CA GLU A 143 -13.64 7.88 0.87
C GLU A 143 -13.73 6.46 0.35
N LYS A 144 -13.00 6.10 -0.71
CA LYS A 144 -12.99 4.75 -1.25
C LYS A 144 -12.48 3.73 -0.24
N PHE A 145 -11.40 4.08 0.52
CA PHE A 145 -10.92 3.20 1.59
C PHE A 145 -11.98 2.98 2.68
N ALA A 146 -12.65 4.05 3.13
CA ALA A 146 -13.72 3.95 4.11
C ALA A 146 -14.86 3.03 3.59
N ARG A 147 -15.28 3.21 2.34
CA ARG A 147 -16.30 2.31 1.73
C ARG A 147 -15.86 0.86 1.61
N ALA A 148 -14.57 0.60 1.42
CA ALA A 148 -14.07 -0.77 1.47
C ALA A 148 -14.17 -1.35 2.89
N ALA A 149 -13.90 -0.56 3.92
CA ALA A 149 -14.10 -0.94 5.31
C ALA A 149 -15.58 -1.15 5.65
N ASP A 150 -16.47 -0.24 5.21
CA ASP A 150 -17.92 -0.39 5.36
C ASP A 150 -18.44 -1.71 4.74
N ALA A 151 -17.98 -2.02 3.52
CA ALA A 151 -18.31 -3.26 2.83
C ALA A 151 -17.79 -4.49 3.61
N ALA A 152 -16.57 -4.39 4.15
CA ALA A 152 -16.00 -5.44 5.01
C ALA A 152 -16.85 -5.67 6.26
N VAL A 153 -17.29 -4.62 6.94
CA VAL A 153 -18.15 -4.70 8.11
C VAL A 153 -19.53 -5.28 7.75
N ALA A 154 -20.15 -4.75 6.69
CA ALA A 154 -21.50 -5.17 6.27
C ALA A 154 -21.56 -6.65 5.87
N GLU A 155 -20.54 -7.15 5.19
CA GLU A 155 -20.47 -8.53 4.70
C GLU A 155 -19.64 -9.46 5.60
N ARG A 156 -19.13 -8.94 6.73
CA ARG A 156 -18.26 -9.63 7.68
C ARG A 156 -17.02 -10.26 7.03
N LEU A 157 -16.35 -9.47 6.20
CA LEU A 157 -15.14 -9.85 5.47
C LEU A 157 -13.88 -9.28 6.15
N PRO A 158 -12.72 -9.95 6.04
CA PRO A 158 -11.45 -9.30 6.31
C PRO A 158 -11.20 -8.21 5.28
N LEU A 159 -10.53 -7.12 5.68
CA LEU A 159 -10.00 -6.11 4.76
C LEU A 159 -8.54 -6.41 4.43
N VAL A 160 -8.21 -6.36 3.15
CA VAL A 160 -6.84 -6.37 2.66
C VAL A 160 -6.55 -5.05 1.95
N SER A 161 -5.48 -4.35 2.32
CA SER A 161 -5.07 -3.11 1.65
C SER A 161 -3.66 -3.23 1.09
N VAL A 162 -3.47 -2.82 -0.16
CA VAL A 162 -2.15 -2.67 -0.77
C VAL A 162 -1.87 -1.19 -0.93
N SER A 163 -0.87 -0.70 -0.22
CA SER A 163 -0.45 0.70 -0.24
C SER A 163 0.75 0.89 -1.15
N SER A 164 0.67 1.91 -2.04
CA SER A 164 1.78 2.43 -2.82
C SER A 164 1.54 3.92 -3.05
N SER A 165 2.24 4.78 -2.29
CA SER A 165 1.87 6.19 -2.18
C SER A 165 3.02 7.10 -1.78
N GLY A 166 3.04 8.30 -2.38
CA GLY A 166 3.86 9.43 -1.93
C GLY A 166 3.32 10.17 -0.70
N GLY A 167 2.10 9.85 -0.23
CA GLY A 167 1.48 10.46 0.94
C GLY A 167 0.21 11.26 0.64
N ALA A 168 -0.09 12.29 1.45
CA ALA A 168 -1.25 13.14 1.28
C ALA A 168 -1.14 14.00 0.00
N ARG A 169 -2.24 14.17 -0.73
CA ARG A 169 -2.31 14.93 -1.99
C ARG A 169 -2.23 16.42 -1.71
N MET A 170 -1.10 17.02 -2.08
CA MET A 170 -0.80 18.44 -1.79
C MET A 170 -1.86 19.39 -2.38
N GLN A 171 -2.39 19.09 -3.55
CA GLN A 171 -3.38 19.91 -4.27
C GLN A 171 -4.71 20.02 -3.53
N GLU A 172 -5.01 19.09 -2.65
CA GLU A 172 -6.23 19.11 -1.82
C GLU A 172 -6.00 19.67 -0.41
N GLY A 173 -4.79 20.13 -0.11
CA GLY A 173 -4.44 20.83 1.12
C GLY A 173 -4.87 20.07 2.38
N VAL A 174 -5.57 20.77 3.30
CA VAL A 174 -6.05 20.19 4.55
C VAL A 174 -7.06 19.07 4.35
N LEU A 175 -7.82 19.07 3.24
CA LEU A 175 -8.77 17.98 2.96
C LEU A 175 -8.06 16.64 2.78
N ALA A 176 -6.89 16.63 2.15
CA ALA A 176 -6.05 15.42 2.07
C ALA A 176 -5.54 14.96 3.45
N LEU A 177 -5.18 15.90 4.33
CA LEU A 177 -4.75 15.56 5.69
C LEU A 177 -5.90 14.99 6.54
N MET A 178 -7.12 15.48 6.35
CA MET A 178 -8.30 14.93 7.04
C MET A 178 -8.60 13.48 6.66
N GLN A 179 -8.13 13.01 5.50
CA GLN A 179 -8.30 11.61 5.12
C GLN A 179 -7.51 10.65 6.03
N MET A 180 -6.43 11.10 6.64
CA MET A 180 -5.71 10.29 7.63
C MET A 180 -6.63 9.93 8.80
N ALA A 181 -7.34 10.90 9.38
CA ALA A 181 -8.29 10.65 10.47
C ALA A 181 -9.47 9.78 10.01
N LYS A 182 -10.00 10.04 8.81
CA LYS A 182 -11.11 9.27 8.23
C LYS A 182 -10.76 7.80 8.04
N THR A 183 -9.59 7.51 7.48
CA THR A 183 -9.15 6.12 7.25
C THR A 183 -8.82 5.40 8.56
N VAL A 184 -8.31 6.12 9.57
CA VAL A 184 -8.08 5.58 10.92
C VAL A 184 -9.41 5.20 11.57
N ALA A 185 -10.43 6.06 11.48
CA ALA A 185 -11.77 5.75 12.00
C ALA A 185 -12.37 4.51 11.32
N ALA A 186 -12.22 4.37 10.00
CA ALA A 186 -12.69 3.19 9.28
C ALA A 186 -11.98 1.89 9.72
N VAL A 187 -10.68 1.97 10.06
CA VAL A 187 -9.95 0.82 10.64
C VAL A 187 -10.45 0.51 12.05
N ASP A 188 -10.82 1.52 12.83
CA ASP A 188 -11.36 1.31 14.18
C ASP A 188 -12.71 0.59 14.14
N GLU A 189 -13.59 0.93 13.21
CA GLU A 189 -14.84 0.23 12.95
C GLU A 189 -14.64 -1.26 12.60
N LEU A 190 -13.60 -1.60 11.80
CA LEU A 190 -13.22 -3.00 11.55
C LEU A 190 -12.81 -3.72 12.83
N ARG A 191 -12.02 -3.05 13.69
CA ARG A 191 -11.61 -3.61 14.98
C ARG A 191 -12.77 -3.84 15.93
N GLU A 192 -13.70 -2.90 16.01
CA GLU A 192 -14.92 -3.04 16.80
C GLU A 192 -15.79 -4.20 16.30
N ALA A 193 -15.85 -4.40 14.98
CA ALA A 193 -16.53 -5.54 14.37
C ALA A 193 -15.78 -6.87 14.54
N GLY A 194 -14.54 -6.85 15.04
CA GLY A 194 -13.71 -8.04 15.20
C GLY A 194 -13.23 -8.65 13.88
N LEU A 195 -13.07 -7.81 12.84
CA LEU A 195 -12.66 -8.23 11.50
C LEU A 195 -11.17 -8.00 11.28
N PRO A 196 -10.47 -8.95 10.64
CA PRO A 196 -9.05 -8.80 10.36
C PRO A 196 -8.76 -7.70 9.33
N PHE A 197 -7.69 -6.93 9.58
CA PHE A 197 -7.13 -5.99 8.63
C PHE A 197 -5.68 -6.37 8.28
N ILE A 198 -5.42 -6.73 7.02
CA ILE A 198 -4.08 -7.05 6.51
C ILE A 198 -3.60 -5.88 5.66
N SER A 199 -2.48 -5.28 6.06
CA SER A 199 -1.83 -4.19 5.33
C SER A 199 -0.61 -4.69 4.58
N ILE A 200 -0.60 -4.48 3.26
CA ILE A 200 0.51 -4.82 2.36
C ILE A 200 1.16 -3.52 1.91
N LEU A 201 2.45 -3.37 2.20
CA LEU A 201 3.23 -2.18 1.91
C LEU A 201 4.13 -2.42 0.70
N ALA A 202 3.75 -1.86 -0.44
CA ALA A 202 4.57 -1.86 -1.65
C ALA A 202 5.42 -0.58 -1.75
N HIS A 203 6.39 -0.59 -2.66
CA HIS A 203 7.27 0.55 -2.88
C HIS A 203 6.62 1.63 -3.76
N PRO A 204 6.70 2.93 -3.37
CA PRO A 204 6.94 3.42 -2.02
C PRO A 204 5.63 3.53 -1.22
N THR A 205 5.69 3.48 0.11
CA THR A 205 4.56 3.84 0.98
C THR A 205 5.05 4.87 1.97
N THR A 206 4.69 6.14 1.77
CA THR A 206 5.27 7.26 2.53
C THR A 206 4.21 8.27 3.00
N GLY A 207 4.65 9.25 3.78
CA GLY A 207 3.86 10.41 4.20
C GLY A 207 2.59 10.03 4.96
N GLY A 208 1.50 10.73 4.64
CA GLY A 208 0.21 10.56 5.32
C GLY A 208 -0.41 9.18 5.19
N VAL A 209 -0.11 8.43 4.11
CA VAL A 209 -0.58 7.04 3.96
C VAL A 209 0.16 6.12 4.92
N ALA A 210 1.49 6.22 4.99
CA ALA A 210 2.29 5.46 5.95
C ALA A 210 1.91 5.79 7.41
N ALA A 211 1.59 7.05 7.71
CA ALA A 211 1.23 7.51 9.04
C ALA A 211 -0.27 7.37 9.39
N SER A 212 -1.04 6.67 8.58
CA SER A 212 -2.45 6.40 8.84
C SER A 212 -2.78 4.91 8.67
N PHE A 213 -3.72 4.55 7.81
CA PHE A 213 -4.21 3.18 7.70
C PHE A 213 -3.14 2.14 7.34
N ALA A 214 -2.11 2.52 6.58
CA ALA A 214 -1.08 1.57 6.16
C ALA A 214 -0.28 0.96 7.32
N ALA A 215 -0.12 1.69 8.44
CA ALA A 215 0.56 1.23 9.64
C ALA A 215 -0.37 0.56 10.68
N LEU A 216 -1.65 0.38 10.37
CA LEU A 216 -2.66 -0.07 11.33
C LEU A 216 -3.15 -1.51 11.11
N GLY A 217 -2.55 -2.26 10.19
CA GLY A 217 -2.88 -3.66 9.97
C GLY A 217 -2.68 -4.53 11.22
N ASP A 218 -3.54 -5.51 11.43
CA ASP A 218 -3.30 -6.59 12.40
C ASP A 218 -2.09 -7.43 11.98
N VAL A 219 -1.83 -7.49 10.68
CA VAL A 219 -0.61 -8.02 10.05
C VAL A 219 -0.14 -7.04 9.00
N ILE A 220 1.11 -6.59 9.13
CA ILE A 220 1.77 -5.67 8.21
C ILE A 220 2.82 -6.42 7.41
N ILE A 221 2.57 -6.56 6.11
CA ILE A 221 3.42 -7.27 5.16
C ILE A 221 4.13 -6.24 4.27
N ALA A 222 5.42 -6.40 4.01
CA ALA A 222 6.14 -5.55 3.08
C ALA A 222 6.78 -6.36 1.94
N GLU A 223 6.88 -5.74 0.76
CA GLU A 223 7.74 -6.26 -0.32
C GLU A 223 9.21 -5.93 -0.01
N PRO A 224 10.17 -6.82 -0.39
CA PRO A 224 11.60 -6.57 -0.20
C PRO A 224 12.05 -5.24 -0.82
N GLY A 225 12.87 -4.48 -0.09
CA GLY A 225 13.41 -3.20 -0.55
C GLY A 225 12.39 -2.08 -0.69
N ALA A 226 11.14 -2.26 -0.24
CA ALA A 226 10.14 -1.19 -0.28
C ALA A 226 10.55 -0.03 0.63
N LEU A 227 10.40 1.21 0.14
CA LEU A 227 10.58 2.42 0.95
C LEU A 227 9.31 2.68 1.75
N LEU A 228 9.44 2.60 3.07
CA LEU A 228 8.37 2.74 4.04
C LEU A 228 8.78 3.78 5.07
N SER A 229 8.32 5.02 4.94
CA SER A 229 8.72 6.09 5.86
C SER A 229 7.71 7.23 5.87
N PHE A 230 7.61 7.95 6.98
CA PHE A 230 6.84 9.19 7.00
C PHE A 230 7.50 10.24 6.09
N SER A 231 8.79 10.51 6.31
CA SER A 231 9.56 11.43 5.48
C SER A 231 10.65 10.69 4.73
N GLY A 232 10.75 10.92 3.43
CA GLY A 232 11.79 10.31 2.61
C GLY A 232 13.20 10.70 3.06
N PRO A 233 14.24 9.89 2.79
CA PRO A 233 15.62 10.15 3.21
C PRO A 233 16.15 11.53 2.82
N ARG A 234 15.75 12.03 1.64
CA ARG A 234 16.13 13.39 1.17
C ARG A 234 15.56 14.47 2.07
N VAL A 235 14.28 14.38 2.43
CA VAL A 235 13.61 15.38 3.29
C VAL A 235 14.26 15.39 4.66
N VAL A 236 14.52 14.22 5.25
CA VAL A 236 15.20 14.12 6.53
C VAL A 236 16.57 14.77 6.45
N LYS A 237 17.40 14.40 5.46
CA LYS A 237 18.74 14.96 5.29
C LYS A 237 18.73 16.48 5.09
N GLN A 238 17.78 17.02 4.34
CA GLN A 238 17.66 18.47 4.11
C GLN A 238 17.19 19.21 5.37
N THR A 239 16.29 18.62 6.15
CA THR A 239 15.70 19.27 7.33
C THR A 239 16.61 19.19 8.55
N THR A 240 17.17 18.02 8.84
CA THR A 240 18.02 17.79 10.01
C THR A 240 19.50 18.06 9.77
N ARG A 241 19.91 18.08 8.49
CA ARG A 241 21.32 18.13 8.03
C ARG A 241 22.15 16.95 8.53
N GLU A 242 21.51 15.87 8.97
CA GLU A 242 22.14 14.65 9.42
C GLU A 242 22.24 13.63 8.28
N ASN A 243 23.24 12.76 8.34
CA ASN A 243 23.30 11.60 7.47
C ASN A 243 22.40 10.52 8.01
N VAL A 244 21.46 10.07 7.20
CA VAL A 244 20.64 8.90 7.52
C VAL A 244 21.35 7.63 7.07
N PRO A 245 21.13 6.49 7.76
CA PRO A 245 21.65 5.19 7.31
C PRO A 245 21.19 4.86 5.88
N ASP A 246 21.98 4.08 5.14
CA ASP A 246 21.66 3.70 3.75
C ASP A 246 20.38 2.89 3.64
N ASP A 247 20.02 2.16 4.69
CA ASP A 247 18.79 1.37 4.80
C ASP A 247 17.61 2.14 5.45
N PHE A 248 17.75 3.45 5.66
CA PHE A 248 16.72 4.28 6.26
C PHE A 248 15.40 4.20 5.50
N GLY A 249 14.36 3.78 6.20
CA GLY A 249 13.02 3.63 5.65
C GLY A 249 12.82 2.41 4.74
N LEU A 250 13.82 1.55 4.54
CA LEU A 250 13.61 0.31 3.81
C LEU A 250 12.78 -0.70 4.64
N ALA A 251 12.08 -1.57 3.94
CA ALA A 251 11.26 -2.63 4.56
C ALA A 251 12.06 -3.44 5.58
N GLU A 252 13.31 -3.76 5.27
CA GLU A 252 14.23 -4.53 6.11
C GLU A 252 14.56 -3.80 7.42
N SER A 253 14.76 -2.49 7.36
CA SER A 253 14.97 -1.66 8.55
C SER A 253 13.71 -1.58 9.39
N ASN A 254 12.57 -1.34 8.76
CA ASN A 254 11.26 -1.31 9.43
C ASN A 254 10.91 -2.63 10.10
N HIS A 255 11.24 -3.76 9.46
CA HIS A 255 11.05 -5.09 10.04
C HIS A 255 11.90 -5.31 11.30
N ARG A 256 13.19 -4.92 11.26
CA ARG A 256 14.08 -5.01 12.43
C ARG A 256 13.58 -4.19 13.62
N HIS A 257 12.91 -3.08 13.35
CA HIS A 257 12.36 -2.19 14.39
C HIS A 257 10.90 -2.52 14.77
N GLY A 258 10.31 -3.55 14.18
CA GLY A 258 8.97 -4.03 14.53
C GLY A 258 7.81 -3.23 13.92
N HIS A 259 8.07 -2.38 12.91
CA HIS A 259 7.04 -1.67 12.15
C HIS A 259 6.44 -2.51 11.03
N VAL A 260 7.11 -3.57 10.62
CA VAL A 260 6.67 -4.55 9.63
C VAL A 260 6.78 -5.94 10.25
N ASP A 261 5.74 -6.75 10.13
CA ASP A 261 5.71 -8.10 10.69
C ASP A 261 6.45 -9.10 9.82
N VAL A 262 6.30 -8.97 8.49
CA VAL A 262 6.83 -9.93 7.52
C VAL A 262 7.28 -9.21 6.26
N ILE A 263 8.45 -9.62 5.74
CA ILE A 263 8.89 -9.25 4.39
C ILE A 263 8.74 -10.48 3.51
N VAL A 264 8.03 -10.33 2.37
CA VAL A 264 7.78 -11.46 1.46
C VAL A 264 7.92 -11.03 0.00
N PRO A 265 8.63 -11.80 -0.83
CA PRO A 265 8.67 -11.58 -2.27
C PRO A 265 7.28 -11.73 -2.90
N ARG A 266 7.01 -10.92 -3.93
CA ARG A 266 5.71 -10.87 -4.60
C ARG A 266 5.17 -12.22 -5.07
N PRO A 267 5.97 -13.17 -5.59
CA PRO A 267 5.47 -14.48 -5.96
C PRO A 267 4.89 -15.30 -4.79
N GLU A 268 5.30 -15.01 -3.55
CA GLU A 268 4.83 -15.70 -2.35
C GLU A 268 3.70 -14.95 -1.63
N LEU A 269 3.44 -13.71 -2.05
CA LEU A 269 2.56 -12.78 -1.33
C LEU A 269 1.12 -13.29 -1.25
N ARG A 270 0.55 -13.80 -2.36
CA ARG A 270 -0.82 -14.30 -2.41
C ARG A 270 -1.07 -15.43 -1.42
N ASP A 271 -0.16 -16.40 -1.36
CA ASP A 271 -0.29 -17.57 -0.48
C ASP A 271 -0.12 -17.19 0.99
N LEU A 272 0.77 -16.23 1.29
CA LEU A 272 0.92 -15.68 2.63
C LEU A 272 -0.36 -14.97 3.08
N VAL A 273 -0.93 -14.11 2.22
CA VAL A 273 -2.16 -13.36 2.52
C VAL A 273 -3.32 -14.33 2.74
N ALA A 274 -3.52 -15.31 1.86
CA ALA A 274 -4.55 -16.33 2.02
C ALA A 274 -4.40 -17.09 3.36
N SER A 275 -3.16 -17.44 3.73
CA SER A 275 -2.88 -18.12 5.00
C SER A 275 -3.13 -17.22 6.21
N ALA A 276 -2.77 -15.94 6.12
CA ALA A 276 -3.03 -14.96 7.19
C ALA A 276 -4.52 -14.76 7.40
N ILE A 277 -5.30 -14.60 6.33
CA ILE A 277 -6.76 -14.50 6.39
C ILE A 277 -7.35 -15.72 7.10
N ALA A 278 -6.98 -16.95 6.67
CA ALA A 278 -7.47 -18.17 7.26
C ALA A 278 -7.21 -18.25 8.76
N LEU A 279 -5.98 -17.93 9.17
CA LEU A 279 -5.58 -17.97 10.59
C LEU A 279 -6.33 -16.94 11.44
N LEU A 280 -6.45 -15.72 10.95
CA LEU A 280 -7.14 -14.63 11.66
C LEU A 280 -8.66 -14.84 11.73
N SER A 281 -9.22 -15.55 10.75
CA SER A 281 -10.64 -15.94 10.73
C SER A 281 -10.93 -17.24 11.47
N GLY A 282 -9.96 -17.82 12.18
CA GLY A 282 -10.14 -19.05 12.98
C GLY A 282 -10.10 -20.36 12.17
N GLY A 283 -9.62 -20.30 10.91
CA GLY A 283 -9.49 -21.44 10.01
C GLY A 283 -8.11 -22.11 10.04
N THR A 284 -7.91 -23.08 9.15
CA THR A 284 -6.61 -23.70 8.90
C THR A 284 -5.84 -22.92 7.81
N PRO A 285 -4.49 -22.90 7.88
CA PRO A 285 -3.68 -22.22 6.86
C PRO A 285 -3.99 -22.74 5.45
N TYR A 286 -4.07 -21.81 4.50
CA TYR A 286 -4.25 -22.11 3.09
C TYR A 286 -3.10 -23.00 2.57
N ARG A 287 -3.42 -24.03 1.79
CA ARG A 287 -2.43 -24.85 1.10
C ARG A 287 -2.50 -24.57 -0.39
N SER A 288 -1.45 -23.96 -0.93
CA SER A 288 -1.32 -23.72 -2.37
C SER A 288 -1.41 -25.02 -3.17
N ARG A 289 -2.19 -24.99 -4.24
CA ARG A 289 -2.33 -26.16 -5.16
C ARG A 289 -1.32 -26.16 -6.30
N SER A 290 -0.52 -25.10 -6.50
CA SER A 290 0.16 -24.89 -7.79
C SER A 290 1.59 -24.35 -7.77
N LEU A 291 2.28 -24.26 -6.65
CA LEU A 291 3.67 -23.77 -6.67
C LEU A 291 4.70 -24.90 -6.52
N SER A 292 5.65 -24.92 -7.47
CA SER A 292 6.94 -25.60 -7.33
C SER A 292 7.58 -25.23 -6.00
N PRO A 293 8.40 -26.09 -5.39
CA PRO A 293 8.80 -25.99 -4.00
C PRO A 293 9.57 -24.69 -3.74
N VAL A 294 8.87 -23.63 -3.38
CA VAL A 294 9.42 -22.56 -2.56
C VAL A 294 9.86 -23.25 -1.28
N THR A 295 11.09 -23.07 -0.89
CA THR A 295 11.65 -23.73 0.31
C THR A 295 10.65 -23.57 1.46
N PRO A 296 10.10 -24.66 2.02
CA PRO A 296 9.02 -24.62 3.00
C PRO A 296 9.35 -23.80 4.25
N GLY A 297 10.62 -23.44 4.46
CA GLY A 297 11.10 -22.74 5.62
C GLY A 297 10.71 -21.27 5.72
N GLY A 298 10.52 -20.54 4.60
CA GLY A 298 10.23 -19.10 4.64
C GLY A 298 8.77 -18.81 4.99
N VAL A 299 7.85 -19.41 4.25
CA VAL A 299 6.39 -19.21 4.47
C VAL A 299 5.96 -19.75 5.82
N VAL A 300 6.47 -20.95 6.21
CA VAL A 300 6.16 -21.54 7.52
C VAL A 300 6.70 -20.70 8.68
N ARG A 301 7.88 -20.07 8.54
CA ARG A 301 8.39 -19.14 9.55
C ARG A 301 7.53 -17.87 9.64
N ALA A 302 7.21 -17.25 8.50
CA ALA A 302 6.39 -16.04 8.45
C ALA A 302 5.01 -16.30 9.08
N VAL A 303 4.33 -17.39 8.70
CA VAL A 303 3.03 -17.79 9.26
C VAL A 303 3.15 -18.14 10.75
N ALA A 304 4.23 -18.79 11.19
CA ALA A 304 4.46 -19.11 12.60
C ALA A 304 4.75 -17.85 13.44
N ASP A 305 5.40 -16.84 12.87
CA ASP A 305 5.65 -15.56 13.54
C ASP A 305 4.36 -14.76 13.68
N VAL A 306 3.53 -14.72 12.65
CA VAL A 306 2.15 -14.15 12.71
C VAL A 306 1.34 -14.89 13.79
N ARG A 307 1.34 -16.21 13.80
CA ARG A 307 0.59 -17.02 14.79
C ARG A 307 1.04 -16.75 16.23
N ARG A 308 2.33 -16.53 16.47
CA ARG A 308 2.85 -16.19 17.81
C ARG A 308 2.39 -14.82 18.28
N ARG A 309 2.33 -13.83 17.39
CA ARG A 309 1.91 -12.45 17.75
C ARG A 309 0.40 -12.35 17.90
N VAL A 310 -0.37 -12.92 16.96
CA VAL A 310 -1.84 -12.90 16.99
C VAL A 310 -2.39 -13.74 18.14
N GLY A 311 -1.80 -14.90 18.45
CA GLY A 311 -2.20 -15.73 19.59
C GLY A 311 -2.08 -15.03 20.94
N GLY A 312 -1.16 -14.07 21.07
CA GLY A 312 -1.01 -13.23 22.29
C GLY A 312 -2.09 -12.15 22.43
N VAL A 313 -2.70 -11.70 21.33
CA VAL A 313 -3.72 -10.66 21.34
C VAL A 313 -5.11 -11.24 21.71
N PHE A 314 -5.44 -12.43 21.21
CA PHE A 314 -6.72 -13.08 21.52
C PHE A 314 -6.82 -13.59 22.97
N HIS A 315 -5.69 -13.97 23.60
CA HIS A 315 -5.71 -14.41 25.01
C HIS A 315 -5.95 -13.27 26.02
N ARG A 316 -5.69 -12.00 25.65
CA ARG A 316 -5.93 -10.86 26.55
C ARG A 316 -7.38 -10.37 26.54
N ARG A 317 -8.19 -10.70 25.53
CA ARG A 317 -9.60 -10.27 25.47
C ARG A 317 -10.59 -11.17 26.18
N ASN A 318 -10.21 -12.42 26.51
CA ASN A 318 -11.10 -13.36 27.21
C ASN A 318 -10.83 -13.47 28.72
N GLY A 319 -9.98 -12.61 29.30
CA GLY A 319 -9.56 -12.68 30.69
C GLY A 319 -10.17 -11.65 31.64
N ASP A 320 -10.87 -10.63 31.16
CA ASP A 320 -11.47 -9.59 32.01
C ASP A 320 -13.01 -9.60 31.93
N GLY A 321 -13.58 -10.71 32.37
CA GLY A 321 -15.04 -10.87 32.46
C GLY A 321 -15.41 -11.85 33.56
N SER A 322 -15.04 -11.52 34.81
CA SER A 322 -15.61 -12.13 36.02
C SER A 322 -15.50 -11.19 37.20
#